data_9d1edff6ccda11c1be3330da3833ee0a
#
_entry.id   9d1edff6ccda11c1be3330da3833ee0a
#
_cell.length_a   1.000
_cell.length_b   1.000
_cell.length_c   1.000
_cell.angle_alpha   90.00
_cell.angle_beta   90.00
_cell.angle_gamma   90.00
#
_symmetry.space_group_name_H-M   'P 1'
#
loop_
_entity.id
_entity.type
_entity.pdbx_description
1 polymer ?
#
loop_
_entity_poly.entity_id
_entity_poly.type
_entity_poly.pdbx_seq_one_letter_code
_entity_poly.pdbx_strand_id
1 'polypeptide(L)'
;MLRRASALAAGGVAAYAMSGRAAAEPRTPFNVAPTFIPIAGSGEVFPVRRIYCIGRNYAAHAREMGSDPTREPPFFFQKPTDAVQNAPPDATVDHPYPPLTKNYHYEIELVAALKSGGRNIAIDQALDHVLGYTVGLDMTRRDLQRAMGDEKKPWEIGKSFDHSAPLGHLQPVAAVGHLTKGAIWLKVNGQVRQSADLSQMIWSVAEQISKLSEAFELAPGDVIYSGTPENVGPVVRGDIMEGHIDGLPNISVKVV
;
A
#
# COMPACT_ATOMS: atom_id res chain seq x y z
N MET A 1 37.73 12.52 75.23
CA MET A 1 36.47 12.33 74.46
C MET A 1 36.55 13.12 73.16
N LEU A 2 37.00 12.49 72.08
CA LEU A 2 37.08 13.12 70.80
C LEU A 2 35.76 12.86 70.02
N ARG A 3 35.06 13.91 69.58
CA ARG A 3 33.96 13.85 68.61
C ARG A 3 34.52 13.96 67.19
N ARG A 4 34.31 12.92 66.42
CA ARG A 4 34.60 12.96 64.96
C ARG A 4 33.38 13.56 64.22
N ALA A 5 33.61 14.65 63.51
CA ALA A 5 32.66 15.18 62.53
C ALA A 5 32.81 14.48 61.20
N SER A 6 31.70 13.90 60.71
CA SER A 6 31.64 13.32 59.36
C SER A 6 31.21 14.39 58.36
N ALA A 7 32.06 14.67 57.40
CA ALA A 7 31.71 15.53 56.26
C ALA A 7 30.99 14.72 55.19
N LEU A 8 29.74 15.08 54.87
CA LEU A 8 29.02 14.62 53.68
C LEU A 8 29.54 15.36 52.44
N ALA A 9 30.14 14.66 51.54
CA ALA A 9 30.46 15.17 50.21
C ALA A 9 29.19 15.13 49.31
N ALA A 10 28.68 16.28 48.95
CA ALA A 10 27.62 16.40 47.94
C ALA A 10 28.26 16.24 46.57
N GLY A 11 28.03 15.09 45.94
CA GLY A 11 28.41 14.85 44.56
C GLY A 11 27.45 15.55 43.61
N GLY A 12 27.89 16.65 43.01
CA GLY A 12 27.17 17.34 41.95
C GLY A 12 27.19 16.50 40.64
N VAL A 13 26.04 16.04 40.19
CA VAL A 13 25.89 15.45 38.86
C VAL A 13 25.89 16.61 37.86
N ALA A 14 27.00 16.80 37.16
CA ALA A 14 27.08 17.72 36.05
C ALA A 14 26.19 17.19 34.89
N ALA A 15 25.05 17.79 34.64
CA ALA A 15 24.24 17.53 33.48
C ALA A 15 25.00 18.07 32.24
N TYR A 16 25.58 17.16 31.46
CA TYR A 16 26.09 17.48 30.13
C TYR A 16 24.87 17.79 29.23
N ALA A 17 24.57 19.08 29.04
CA ALA A 17 23.69 19.52 27.98
C ALA A 17 24.41 19.26 26.66
N MET A 18 24.09 18.16 25.99
CA MET A 18 24.44 17.96 24.59
C MET A 18 23.62 18.95 23.78
N SER A 19 24.21 20.09 23.44
CA SER A 19 23.70 20.98 22.40
C SER A 19 23.80 20.25 21.08
N GLY A 20 22.72 19.50 20.71
CA GLY A 20 22.60 18.91 19.40
C GLY A 20 22.55 20.03 18.36
N ARG A 21 23.67 20.30 17.73
CA ARG A 21 23.69 21.07 16.49
C ARG A 21 22.81 20.30 15.51
N ALA A 22 21.65 20.84 15.11
CA ALA A 22 20.88 20.32 14.01
C ALA A 22 21.84 20.17 12.83
N ALA A 23 22.06 18.95 12.36
CA ALA A 23 22.87 18.71 11.18
C ALA A 23 22.23 19.49 10.03
N ALA A 24 23.01 20.34 9.35
CA ALA A 24 22.51 21.04 8.18
C ALA A 24 21.99 20.00 7.18
N GLU A 25 20.81 20.27 6.61
CA GLU A 25 20.27 19.39 5.58
C GLU A 25 21.28 19.22 4.44
N PRO A 26 21.47 18.00 3.93
CA PRO A 26 22.41 17.75 2.86
C PRO A 26 22.02 18.57 1.62
N ARG A 27 22.99 19.21 0.96
CA ARG A 27 22.76 19.90 -0.30
C ARG A 27 22.61 18.87 -1.40
N THR A 28 21.47 18.88 -2.11
CA THR A 28 21.22 18.03 -3.28
C THR A 28 21.35 18.86 -4.57
N PRO A 29 21.80 18.27 -5.69
CA PRO A 29 21.91 18.99 -6.96
C PRO A 29 20.56 19.30 -7.61
N PHE A 30 19.49 18.56 -7.21
CA PHE A 30 18.12 18.75 -7.63
C PHE A 30 17.19 18.22 -6.52
N ASN A 31 15.93 18.63 -6.54
CA ASN A 31 14.92 18.14 -5.62
C ASN A 31 14.14 17.00 -6.24
N VAL A 32 13.92 15.91 -5.48
CA VAL A 32 12.96 14.85 -5.83
C VAL A 32 11.69 15.15 -5.04
N ALA A 33 10.58 15.36 -5.74
CA ALA A 33 9.30 15.61 -5.09
C ALA A 33 8.85 14.31 -4.36
N PRO A 34 8.52 14.38 -3.08
CA PRO A 34 7.96 13.23 -2.39
C PRO A 34 6.54 12.94 -2.89
N THR A 35 6.18 11.66 -2.87
CA THR A 35 4.82 11.20 -3.19
C THR A 35 3.96 11.22 -1.94
N PHE A 36 2.75 11.76 -2.06
CA PHE A 36 1.79 11.88 -0.97
C PHE A 36 0.42 11.32 -1.34
N ILE A 37 -0.28 10.79 -0.33
CA ILE A 37 -1.69 10.40 -0.39
C ILE A 37 -2.47 11.36 0.53
N PRO A 38 -3.51 12.09 0.06
CA PRO A 38 -4.32 12.92 0.92
C PRO A 38 -5.05 12.11 2.00
N ILE A 39 -5.13 12.62 3.23
CA ILE A 39 -5.86 12.02 4.32
C ILE A 39 -7.23 12.68 4.41
N ALA A 40 -8.30 11.90 4.33
CA ALA A 40 -9.67 12.40 4.38
C ALA A 40 -9.97 13.05 5.73
N GLY A 41 -10.72 14.18 5.69
CA GLY A 41 -11.10 14.92 6.89
C GLY A 41 -9.95 15.65 7.58
N SER A 42 -8.78 15.71 6.97
CA SER A 42 -7.58 16.38 7.50
C SER A 42 -6.94 17.26 6.43
N GLY A 43 -6.16 18.26 6.85
CA GLY A 43 -5.24 18.98 5.97
C GLY A 43 -3.88 18.30 5.81
N GLU A 44 -3.69 17.12 6.41
CA GLU A 44 -2.45 16.37 6.36
C GLU A 44 -2.40 15.44 5.15
N VAL A 45 -1.19 15.06 4.77
CA VAL A 45 -0.92 14.09 3.71
C VAL A 45 -0.05 12.95 4.24
N PHE A 46 -0.25 11.75 3.74
CA PHE A 46 0.54 10.59 4.08
C PHE A 46 1.73 10.48 3.11
N PRO A 47 2.98 10.54 3.59
CA PRO A 47 4.16 10.39 2.75
C PRO A 47 4.39 8.92 2.39
N VAL A 48 4.48 8.60 1.11
CA VAL A 48 4.69 7.23 0.64
C VAL A 48 6.17 6.87 0.68
N ARG A 49 6.51 5.80 1.41
CA ARG A 49 7.87 5.27 1.51
C ARG A 49 8.11 4.08 0.57
N ARG A 50 7.25 3.07 0.62
CA ARG A 50 7.31 1.87 -0.24
C ARG A 50 5.89 1.40 -0.53
N ILE A 51 5.71 0.79 -1.71
CA ILE A 51 4.45 0.15 -2.09
C ILE A 51 4.72 -1.34 -2.24
N TYR A 52 4.17 -2.14 -1.33
CA TYR A 52 4.14 -3.58 -1.38
C TYR A 52 2.84 -4.05 -2.00
N CYS A 53 2.89 -5.08 -2.84
CA CYS A 53 1.72 -5.70 -3.44
C CYS A 53 1.73 -7.21 -3.16
N ILE A 54 0.56 -7.75 -2.80
CA ILE A 54 0.39 -9.16 -2.46
C ILE A 54 -0.17 -9.88 -3.68
N GLY A 55 0.59 -10.80 -4.25
CA GLY A 55 0.14 -11.56 -5.41
C GLY A 55 -0.84 -12.68 -5.04
N ARG A 56 -1.91 -12.85 -5.85
CA ARG A 56 -2.85 -13.99 -5.82
C ARG A 56 -3.51 -14.23 -4.46
N ASN A 57 -4.00 -13.19 -3.83
CA ASN A 57 -4.54 -13.26 -2.46
C ASN A 57 -6.05 -13.57 -2.37
N TYR A 58 -6.70 -13.90 -3.48
CA TYR A 58 -8.07 -14.42 -3.52
C TYR A 58 -8.06 -15.78 -4.20
N ALA A 59 -8.75 -16.79 -3.61
CA ALA A 59 -8.68 -18.15 -4.09
C ALA A 59 -9.18 -18.31 -5.53
N ALA A 60 -10.25 -17.61 -5.90
CA ALA A 60 -10.78 -17.63 -7.25
C ALA A 60 -9.81 -16.97 -8.26
N HIS A 61 -9.19 -15.83 -7.89
CA HIS A 61 -8.17 -15.19 -8.71
C HIS A 61 -6.91 -16.07 -8.85
N ALA A 62 -6.47 -16.74 -7.78
CA ALA A 62 -5.35 -17.67 -7.87
C ALA A 62 -5.60 -18.78 -8.91
N ARG A 63 -6.81 -19.36 -8.95
CA ARG A 63 -7.22 -20.35 -9.98
C ARG A 63 -7.27 -19.75 -11.37
N GLU A 64 -7.81 -18.54 -11.52
CA GLU A 64 -7.85 -17.78 -12.79
C GLU A 64 -6.44 -17.61 -13.38
N MET A 65 -5.45 -17.39 -12.50
CA MET A 65 -4.04 -17.23 -12.87
C MET A 65 -3.25 -18.53 -12.96
N GLY A 66 -3.95 -19.69 -12.89
CA GLY A 66 -3.34 -21.00 -13.03
C GLY A 66 -2.54 -21.50 -11.82
N SER A 67 -2.85 -20.94 -10.61
CA SER A 67 -2.21 -21.34 -9.35
C SER A 67 -3.16 -22.17 -8.49
N ASP A 68 -2.60 -22.99 -7.61
CA ASP A 68 -3.35 -23.67 -6.55
C ASP A 68 -3.71 -22.64 -5.46
N PRO A 69 -4.99 -22.50 -5.07
CA PRO A 69 -5.41 -21.61 -4.01
C PRO A 69 -5.13 -22.16 -2.60
N THR A 70 -4.50 -23.34 -2.48
CA THR A 70 -4.01 -23.80 -1.18
C THR A 70 -3.11 -22.72 -0.60
N ARG A 71 -3.14 -22.57 0.73
CA ARG A 71 -2.53 -21.47 1.46
C ARG A 71 -1.00 -21.56 1.42
N GLU A 72 -0.43 -21.39 0.22
CA GLU A 72 1.01 -21.18 0.04
C GLU A 72 1.45 -19.87 0.73
N PRO A 73 2.72 -19.77 1.15
CA PRO A 73 3.25 -18.50 1.65
C PRO A 73 2.98 -17.37 0.64
N PRO A 74 2.54 -16.18 1.09
CA PRO A 74 2.27 -15.08 0.19
C PRO A 74 3.57 -14.66 -0.50
N PHE A 75 3.50 -14.32 -1.78
CA PHE A 75 4.62 -13.68 -2.47
C PHE A 75 4.33 -12.20 -2.68
N PHE A 76 5.41 -11.43 -2.77
CA PHE A 76 5.37 -10.00 -2.81
C PHE A 76 6.09 -9.46 -4.03
N PHE A 77 5.59 -8.35 -4.55
CA PHE A 77 6.30 -7.49 -5.49
C PHE A 77 6.11 -6.03 -5.06
N GLN A 78 6.80 -5.10 -5.71
CA GLN A 78 6.73 -3.70 -5.35
C GLN A 78 6.39 -2.84 -6.57
N LYS A 79 5.77 -1.69 -6.29
CA LYS A 79 5.67 -0.58 -7.24
C LYS A 79 6.56 0.57 -6.76
N PRO A 80 7.13 1.38 -7.65
CA PRO A 80 7.85 2.58 -7.25
C PRO A 80 6.89 3.58 -6.58
N THR A 81 7.38 4.41 -5.70
CA THR A 81 6.55 5.36 -4.93
C THR A 81 5.83 6.35 -5.83
N ASP A 82 6.48 6.78 -6.91
CA ASP A 82 5.96 7.70 -7.93
C ASP A 82 4.97 7.05 -8.91
N ALA A 83 4.69 5.74 -8.78
CA ALA A 83 3.59 5.09 -9.48
C ALA A 83 2.20 5.49 -8.95
N VAL A 84 2.13 6.10 -7.76
CA VAL A 84 0.87 6.58 -7.18
C VAL A 84 0.22 7.63 -8.07
N GLN A 85 -1.07 7.44 -8.33
CA GLN A 85 -1.94 8.44 -8.94
C GLN A 85 -3.13 8.68 -8.00
N ASN A 86 -3.24 9.89 -7.47
CA ASN A 86 -4.37 10.24 -6.61
C ASN A 86 -5.65 10.34 -7.42
N ALA A 87 -6.69 9.61 -6.99
CA ALA A 87 -8.04 9.61 -7.53
C ALA A 87 -9.01 10.10 -6.45
N PRO A 88 -9.29 11.43 -6.37
CA PRO A 88 -10.19 11.98 -5.36
C PRO A 88 -11.62 11.42 -5.55
N PRO A 89 -12.41 11.29 -4.47
CA PRO A 89 -13.70 10.58 -4.48
C PRO A 89 -14.75 11.23 -5.39
N ASP A 90 -14.67 12.52 -5.60
CA ASP A 90 -15.69 13.31 -6.30
C ASP A 90 -15.30 13.65 -7.76
N ALA A 91 -14.27 12.99 -8.30
CA ALA A 91 -13.79 13.25 -9.64
C ALA A 91 -13.38 11.97 -10.38
N THR A 92 -13.60 11.99 -11.70
CA THR A 92 -12.99 11.01 -12.60
C THR A 92 -11.65 11.58 -13.07
N VAL A 93 -10.56 10.89 -12.78
CA VAL A 93 -9.22 11.33 -13.16
C VAL A 93 -8.77 10.66 -14.47
N ASP A 94 -8.11 11.43 -15.33
CA ASP A 94 -7.50 10.90 -16.55
C ASP A 94 -6.30 10.02 -16.18
N HIS A 95 -6.26 8.82 -16.75
CA HIS A 95 -5.26 7.79 -16.50
C HIS A 95 -4.58 7.41 -17.82
N PRO A 96 -3.28 7.70 -17.99
CA PRO A 96 -2.60 7.42 -19.24
C PRO A 96 -2.55 5.93 -19.55
N TYR A 97 -2.93 5.55 -20.79
CA TYR A 97 -2.68 4.18 -21.25
C TYR A 97 -1.16 3.98 -21.41
N PRO A 98 -0.55 3.01 -20.69
CA PRO A 98 0.90 2.89 -20.64
C PRO A 98 1.48 2.43 -21.99
N PRO A 99 2.75 2.78 -22.30
CA PRO A 99 3.44 2.26 -23.47
C PRO A 99 3.75 0.77 -23.32
N LEU A 100 4.19 0.12 -24.41
CA LEU A 100 4.71 -1.23 -24.51
C LEU A 100 3.69 -2.37 -24.24
N THR A 101 2.41 -2.07 -24.00
CA THR A 101 1.40 -3.10 -23.79
C THR A 101 0.25 -2.97 -24.80
N LYS A 102 -0.34 -4.12 -25.12
CA LYS A 102 -1.62 -4.22 -25.86
C LYS A 102 -2.69 -4.92 -25.02
N ASN A 103 -2.38 -5.23 -23.76
CA ASN A 103 -3.26 -5.94 -22.84
C ASN A 103 -3.13 -5.34 -21.44
N TYR A 104 -3.80 -4.19 -21.23
CA TYR A 104 -3.75 -3.40 -20.00
C TYR A 104 -4.91 -3.75 -19.09
N HIS A 105 -4.64 -4.30 -17.90
CA HIS A 105 -5.63 -4.85 -16.98
C HIS A 105 -5.80 -4.00 -15.73
N TYR A 106 -7.04 -3.98 -15.22
CA TYR A 106 -7.40 -3.52 -13.88
C TYR A 106 -7.28 -4.65 -12.87
N GLU A 107 -6.99 -4.30 -11.62
CA GLU A 107 -7.04 -5.15 -10.43
C GLU A 107 -7.45 -4.27 -9.25
N ILE A 108 -8.73 -4.38 -8.78
CA ILE A 108 -9.19 -3.62 -7.62
C ILE A 108 -8.68 -4.25 -6.33
N GLU A 109 -8.22 -3.40 -5.40
CA GLU A 109 -7.62 -3.85 -4.15
C GLU A 109 -7.96 -2.94 -2.96
N LEU A 110 -8.08 -3.54 -1.77
CA LEU A 110 -7.96 -2.79 -0.53
C LEU A 110 -6.50 -2.38 -0.35
N VAL A 111 -6.28 -1.12 -0.03
CA VAL A 111 -4.94 -0.59 0.23
C VAL A 111 -4.84 -0.16 1.68
N ALA A 112 -3.85 -0.69 2.42
CA ALA A 112 -3.54 -0.33 3.78
C ALA A 112 -2.29 0.55 3.85
N ALA A 113 -2.33 1.65 4.62
CA ALA A 113 -1.21 2.56 4.83
C ALA A 113 -0.71 2.48 6.27
N LEU A 114 0.61 2.34 6.48
CA LEU A 114 1.20 2.10 7.79
C LEU A 114 1.73 3.39 8.43
N LYS A 115 1.31 3.66 9.68
CA LYS A 115 1.83 4.75 10.54
C LYS A 115 3.07 4.38 11.35
N SER A 116 3.38 3.10 11.42
CA SER A 116 4.51 2.53 12.15
C SER A 116 4.88 1.18 11.55
N GLY A 117 5.93 0.55 12.02
CA GLY A 117 6.37 -0.73 11.50
C GLY A 117 7.33 -1.44 12.45
N GLY A 118 8.19 -2.26 11.89
CA GLY A 118 9.17 -3.07 12.59
C GLY A 118 9.48 -4.36 11.82
N ARG A 119 10.15 -5.29 12.50
CA ARG A 119 10.45 -6.64 12.02
C ARG A 119 9.71 -7.68 12.86
N ASN A 120 9.34 -8.80 12.24
CA ASN A 120 8.69 -9.94 12.92
C ASN A 120 7.47 -9.50 13.75
N ILE A 121 6.62 -8.66 13.18
CA ILE A 121 5.41 -8.15 13.82
C ILE A 121 4.45 -9.32 14.06
N ALA A 122 4.01 -9.51 15.30
CA ALA A 122 3.01 -10.52 15.64
C ALA A 122 1.65 -10.17 14.98
N ILE A 123 0.91 -11.20 14.57
CA ILE A 123 -0.38 -11.02 13.84
C ILE A 123 -1.38 -10.22 14.68
N ASP A 124 -1.44 -10.46 15.98
CA ASP A 124 -2.34 -9.79 16.92
C ASP A 124 -2.00 -8.30 17.16
N GLN A 125 -0.78 -7.88 16.82
CA GLN A 125 -0.30 -6.49 16.88
C GLN A 125 -0.28 -5.79 15.51
N ALA A 126 -0.44 -6.55 14.43
CA ALA A 126 -0.21 -6.07 13.09
C ALA A 126 -1.13 -4.89 12.70
N LEU A 127 -2.40 -4.93 13.06
CA LEU A 127 -3.36 -3.87 12.73
C LEU A 127 -3.10 -2.56 13.49
N ASP A 128 -2.38 -2.58 14.63
CA ASP A 128 -2.00 -1.36 15.36
C ASP A 128 -1.08 -0.46 14.52
N HIS A 129 -0.39 -1.04 13.55
CA HIS A 129 0.49 -0.31 12.63
C HIS A 129 -0.26 0.41 11.49
N VAL A 130 -1.54 0.11 11.27
CA VAL A 130 -2.33 0.72 10.19
C VAL A 130 -2.81 2.11 10.58
N LEU A 131 -2.55 3.11 9.72
CA LEU A 131 -3.12 4.46 9.82
C LEU A 131 -4.53 4.50 9.25
N GLY A 132 -4.73 3.89 8.09
CA GLY A 132 -5.98 3.94 7.35
C GLY A 132 -5.99 3.07 6.11
N TYR A 133 -7.12 3.14 5.41
CA TYR A 133 -7.39 2.35 4.21
C TYR A 133 -7.85 3.23 3.05
N THR A 134 -7.67 2.74 1.83
CA THR A 134 -8.24 3.33 0.62
C THR A 134 -8.53 2.27 -0.44
N VAL A 135 -9.33 2.63 -1.44
CA VAL A 135 -9.52 1.84 -2.65
C VAL A 135 -8.33 2.10 -3.57
N GLY A 136 -7.73 1.05 -4.14
CA GLY A 136 -6.68 1.18 -5.14
C GLY A 136 -6.85 0.26 -6.33
N LEU A 137 -6.10 0.54 -7.39
CA LEU A 137 -5.99 -0.30 -8.58
C LEU A 137 -4.53 -0.71 -8.78
N ASP A 138 -4.24 -2.02 -8.77
CA ASP A 138 -2.94 -2.57 -9.17
C ASP A 138 -2.93 -2.74 -10.70
N MET A 139 -2.71 -1.63 -11.42
CA MET A 139 -2.73 -1.64 -12.86
C MET A 139 -1.58 -2.45 -13.45
N THR A 140 -1.91 -3.26 -14.47
CA THR A 140 -1.01 -4.31 -14.94
C THR A 140 -0.89 -4.31 -16.46
N ARG A 141 0.34 -4.22 -16.98
CA ARG A 141 0.68 -4.60 -18.36
C ARG A 141 0.70 -6.13 -18.45
N ARG A 142 -0.47 -6.74 -18.69
CA ARG A 142 -0.66 -8.20 -18.50
C ARG A 142 0.17 -9.06 -19.43
N ASP A 143 0.32 -8.63 -20.66
CA ASP A 143 1.16 -9.30 -21.65
C ASP A 143 2.63 -9.35 -21.20
N LEU A 144 3.17 -8.24 -20.70
CA LEU A 144 4.55 -8.17 -20.21
C LEU A 144 4.74 -8.95 -18.91
N GLN A 145 3.77 -8.85 -17.98
CA GLN A 145 3.82 -9.64 -16.74
C GLN A 145 3.84 -11.14 -17.02
N ARG A 146 2.97 -11.62 -17.95
CA ARG A 146 2.92 -13.05 -18.32
C ARG A 146 4.22 -13.49 -18.99
N ALA A 147 4.72 -12.72 -19.95
CA ALA A 147 5.99 -13.03 -20.63
C ALA A 147 7.16 -13.16 -19.62
N MET A 148 7.24 -12.28 -18.62
CA MET A 148 8.25 -12.40 -17.57
C MET A 148 8.03 -13.61 -16.68
N GLY A 149 6.78 -13.90 -16.30
CA GLY A 149 6.44 -15.07 -15.49
C GLY A 149 6.77 -16.39 -16.19
N ASP A 150 6.48 -16.51 -17.47
CA ASP A 150 6.78 -17.69 -18.30
C ASP A 150 8.30 -17.95 -18.38
N GLU A 151 9.08 -16.87 -18.44
CA GLU A 151 10.55 -16.92 -18.44
C GLU A 151 11.15 -16.97 -17.02
N LYS A 152 10.33 -17.07 -15.96
CA LYS A 152 10.74 -17.04 -14.55
C LYS A 152 11.56 -15.81 -14.17
N LYS A 153 11.25 -14.67 -14.79
CA LYS A 153 11.84 -13.35 -14.56
C LYS A 153 10.92 -12.51 -13.65
N PRO A 154 11.46 -11.46 -13.01
CA PRO A 154 10.69 -10.52 -12.20
C PRO A 154 9.57 -9.83 -13.00
N TRP A 155 8.49 -9.42 -12.30
CA TRP A 155 7.30 -8.81 -12.89
C TRP A 155 7.37 -7.29 -13.09
N GLU A 156 8.46 -6.65 -12.71
CA GLU A 156 8.59 -5.19 -12.63
C GLU A 156 8.14 -4.49 -13.93
N ILE A 157 8.53 -4.98 -15.11
CA ILE A 157 8.12 -4.39 -16.40
C ILE A 157 6.60 -4.40 -16.60
N GLY A 158 5.91 -5.38 -16.00
CA GLY A 158 4.45 -5.53 -16.07
C GLY A 158 3.70 -4.83 -14.93
N LYS A 159 4.37 -4.56 -13.79
CA LYS A 159 3.74 -4.10 -12.55
C LYS A 159 4.25 -2.75 -12.03
N SER A 160 5.52 -2.39 -12.33
CA SER A 160 6.22 -1.25 -11.72
C SER A 160 6.49 -0.17 -12.77
N PHE A 161 5.45 0.61 -13.12
CA PHE A 161 5.53 1.66 -14.15
C PHE A 161 4.72 2.89 -13.72
N ASP A 162 4.91 4.00 -14.42
CA ASP A 162 4.29 5.29 -14.14
C ASP A 162 2.76 5.16 -14.03
N HIS A 163 2.17 5.77 -13.02
CA HIS A 163 0.73 5.75 -12.73
C HIS A 163 0.13 4.36 -12.49
N SER A 164 0.93 3.32 -12.28
CA SER A 164 0.42 1.95 -12.12
C SER A 164 -0.28 1.67 -10.79
N ALA A 165 -0.36 2.66 -9.89
CA ALA A 165 -0.99 2.58 -8.58
C ALA A 165 -2.02 3.71 -8.34
N PRO A 166 -3.12 3.80 -9.15
CA PRO A 166 -4.21 4.70 -8.82
C PRO A 166 -4.81 4.32 -7.46
N LEU A 167 -5.09 5.34 -6.62
CA LEU A 167 -5.73 5.13 -5.32
C LEU A 167 -6.48 6.38 -4.86
N GLY A 168 -7.47 6.17 -3.99
CA GLY A 168 -8.27 7.22 -3.37
C GLY A 168 -7.61 7.88 -2.17
N HIS A 169 -8.33 8.83 -1.58
CA HIS A 169 -7.90 9.44 -0.32
C HIS A 169 -7.92 8.43 0.82
N LEU A 170 -6.92 8.49 1.69
CA LEU A 170 -6.76 7.60 2.83
C LEU A 170 -7.83 7.91 3.88
N GLN A 171 -8.63 6.90 4.26
CA GLN A 171 -9.59 6.98 5.34
C GLN A 171 -8.94 6.47 6.64
N PRO A 172 -8.79 7.32 7.68
CA PRO A 172 -8.20 6.90 8.94
C PRO A 172 -8.97 5.75 9.60
N VAL A 173 -8.27 4.79 10.22
CA VAL A 173 -8.88 3.70 11.01
C VAL A 173 -9.83 4.24 12.08
N ALA A 174 -9.53 5.41 12.66
CA ALA A 174 -10.41 6.06 13.64
C ALA A 174 -11.81 6.39 13.08
N ALA A 175 -11.93 6.56 11.76
CA ALA A 175 -13.21 6.89 11.11
C ALA A 175 -13.93 5.63 10.58
N VAL A 176 -13.19 4.65 10.05
CA VAL A 176 -13.78 3.51 9.32
C VAL A 176 -13.60 2.16 10.03
N GLY A 177 -12.78 2.10 11.07
CA GLY A 177 -12.39 0.84 11.71
C GLY A 177 -11.44 0.02 10.87
N HIS A 178 -11.21 -1.24 11.29
CA HIS A 178 -10.44 -2.20 10.49
C HIS A 178 -11.36 -2.96 9.54
N LEU A 179 -11.05 -2.90 8.24
CA LEU A 179 -11.86 -3.50 7.17
C LEU A 179 -11.42 -4.96 6.96
N THR A 180 -12.20 -5.91 7.50
CA THR A 180 -11.92 -7.36 7.40
C THR A 180 -12.98 -8.10 6.58
N LYS A 181 -14.09 -7.46 6.25
CA LYS A 181 -15.22 -7.96 5.47
C LYS A 181 -15.94 -6.80 4.79
N GLY A 182 -16.81 -7.08 3.85
CA GLY A 182 -17.58 -6.12 3.09
C GLY A 182 -17.30 -6.23 1.61
N ALA A 183 -18.21 -5.69 0.81
CA ALA A 183 -18.12 -5.79 -0.65
C ALA A 183 -16.90 -5.04 -1.19
N ILE A 184 -16.22 -5.67 -2.15
CA ILE A 184 -15.23 -5.07 -3.03
C ILE A 184 -15.67 -5.34 -4.46
N TRP A 185 -15.79 -4.28 -5.29
CA TRP A 185 -16.14 -4.45 -6.69
C TRP A 185 -15.54 -3.38 -7.58
N LEU A 186 -15.38 -3.74 -8.88
CA LEU A 186 -14.96 -2.82 -9.92
C LEU A 186 -15.95 -2.91 -11.09
N LYS A 187 -16.35 -1.73 -11.60
CA LYS A 187 -17.09 -1.59 -12.85
C LYS A 187 -16.20 -1.00 -13.93
N VAL A 188 -16.44 -1.43 -15.17
CA VAL A 188 -15.91 -0.77 -16.37
C VAL A 188 -17.09 -0.35 -17.21
N ASN A 189 -17.20 0.95 -17.50
CA ASN A 189 -18.31 1.55 -18.25
C ASN A 189 -19.69 1.17 -17.67
N GLY A 190 -19.81 1.23 -16.33
CA GLY A 190 -21.02 0.89 -15.57
C GLY A 190 -21.32 -0.60 -15.42
N GLN A 191 -20.57 -1.50 -16.05
CA GLN A 191 -20.74 -2.95 -15.92
C GLN A 191 -19.80 -3.54 -14.88
N VAL A 192 -20.34 -4.30 -13.90
CA VAL A 192 -19.54 -4.99 -12.89
C VAL A 192 -18.62 -6.00 -13.58
N ARG A 193 -17.34 -5.91 -13.29
CA ARG A 193 -16.30 -6.79 -13.80
C ARG A 193 -15.71 -7.65 -12.69
N GLN A 194 -15.35 -7.06 -11.56
CA GLN A 194 -14.88 -7.77 -10.37
C GLN A 194 -15.90 -7.57 -9.24
N SER A 195 -16.16 -8.62 -8.45
CA SER A 195 -17.05 -8.57 -7.29
C SER A 195 -16.70 -9.69 -6.33
N ALA A 196 -16.42 -9.35 -5.09
CA ALA A 196 -16.05 -10.28 -4.01
C ALA A 196 -16.38 -9.66 -2.63
N ASP A 197 -15.98 -10.35 -1.57
CA ASP A 197 -15.98 -9.85 -0.20
C ASP A 197 -14.55 -9.85 0.35
N LEU A 198 -14.19 -8.84 1.15
CA LEU A 198 -12.84 -8.75 1.75
C LEU A 198 -12.49 -9.97 2.62
N SER A 199 -13.49 -10.64 3.21
CA SER A 199 -13.30 -11.87 3.99
C SER A 199 -12.82 -13.08 3.16
N GLN A 200 -12.85 -12.97 1.83
CA GLN A 200 -12.37 -14.00 0.90
C GLN A 200 -10.86 -13.90 0.62
N MET A 201 -10.18 -12.90 1.19
CA MET A 201 -8.71 -12.87 1.15
C MET A 201 -8.12 -14.12 1.80
N ILE A 202 -7.15 -14.76 1.13
CA ILE A 202 -6.41 -15.93 1.66
C ILE A 202 -5.57 -15.50 2.87
N TRP A 203 -4.91 -14.36 2.77
CA TRP A 203 -4.11 -13.72 3.82
C TRP A 203 -4.76 -12.38 4.16
N SER A 204 -5.28 -12.25 5.37
CA SER A 204 -5.82 -10.98 5.89
C SER A 204 -4.74 -9.90 5.95
N VAL A 205 -5.13 -8.62 6.04
CA VAL A 205 -4.18 -7.51 6.16
C VAL A 205 -3.23 -7.70 7.35
N ALA A 206 -3.72 -8.22 8.49
CA ALA A 206 -2.88 -8.51 9.65
C ALA A 206 -1.79 -9.55 9.33
N GLU A 207 -2.16 -10.63 8.67
CA GLU A 207 -1.23 -11.67 8.26
C GLU A 207 -0.24 -11.17 7.19
N GLN A 208 -0.70 -10.33 6.25
CA GLN A 208 0.17 -9.69 5.24
C GLN A 208 1.25 -8.83 5.91
N ILE A 209 0.88 -7.99 6.88
CA ILE A 209 1.83 -7.16 7.65
C ILE A 209 2.83 -8.06 8.38
N SER A 210 2.35 -9.09 9.08
CA SER A 210 3.20 -10.04 9.78
C SER A 210 4.19 -10.70 8.82
N LYS A 211 3.73 -11.24 7.69
CA LYS A 211 4.56 -11.92 6.70
C LYS A 211 5.55 -10.98 6.00
N LEU A 212 5.14 -9.77 5.64
CA LEU A 212 6.04 -8.75 5.10
C LEU A 212 7.14 -8.40 6.09
N SER A 213 6.81 -8.29 7.39
CA SER A 213 7.76 -7.92 8.42
C SER A 213 8.81 -8.99 8.73
N GLU A 214 8.60 -10.25 8.33
CA GLU A 214 9.61 -11.30 8.36
C GLU A 214 10.75 -11.03 7.35
N ALA A 215 10.37 -10.52 6.15
CA ALA A 215 11.30 -10.27 5.05
C ALA A 215 11.86 -8.83 5.05
N PHE A 216 11.05 -7.85 5.47
CA PHE A 216 11.36 -6.43 5.39
C PHE A 216 11.23 -5.75 6.74
N GLU A 217 11.98 -4.69 6.97
CA GLU A 217 11.70 -3.76 8.06
C GLU A 217 10.63 -2.78 7.57
N LEU A 218 9.40 -2.99 8.05
CA LEU A 218 8.30 -2.09 7.77
C LEU A 218 8.47 -0.78 8.54
N ALA A 219 7.95 0.32 8.00
CA ALA A 219 8.12 1.64 8.58
C ALA A 219 6.91 2.56 8.26
N PRO A 220 6.78 3.69 8.97
CA PRO A 220 5.82 4.72 8.58
C PRO A 220 5.98 5.10 7.11
N GLY A 221 4.88 5.23 6.40
CA GLY A 221 4.88 5.54 4.97
C GLY A 221 4.80 4.32 4.05
N ASP A 222 4.90 3.09 4.57
CA ASP A 222 4.70 1.89 3.77
C ASP A 222 3.21 1.71 3.44
N VAL A 223 2.95 1.27 2.20
CA VAL A 223 1.62 1.02 1.64
C VAL A 223 1.55 -0.42 1.19
N ILE A 224 0.43 -1.09 1.45
CA ILE A 224 0.19 -2.49 1.09
C ILE A 224 -1.06 -2.58 0.22
N TYR A 225 -0.91 -3.00 -1.02
CA TYR A 225 -1.96 -3.47 -1.91
C TYR A 225 -2.24 -4.92 -1.58
N SER A 226 -3.46 -5.23 -1.17
CA SER A 226 -3.79 -6.49 -0.47
C SER A 226 -4.10 -7.67 -1.36
N GLY A 227 -4.06 -7.49 -2.68
CA GLY A 227 -4.47 -8.48 -3.67
C GLY A 227 -5.89 -8.27 -4.18
N THR A 228 -6.13 -8.74 -5.41
CA THR A 228 -7.36 -8.51 -6.17
C THR A 228 -8.23 -9.77 -6.28
N PRO A 229 -9.59 -9.63 -6.37
CA PRO A 229 -10.49 -10.71 -6.74
C PRO A 229 -10.27 -11.20 -8.18
N GLU A 230 -10.96 -12.27 -8.55
CA GLU A 230 -11.03 -12.81 -9.91
C GLU A 230 -11.67 -11.82 -10.91
N ASN A 231 -11.69 -12.21 -12.19
CA ASN A 231 -12.22 -11.46 -13.33
C ASN A 231 -11.42 -10.19 -13.63
N VAL A 232 -10.09 -10.26 -13.46
CA VAL A 232 -9.21 -9.23 -14.01
C VAL A 232 -9.34 -9.19 -15.53
N GLY A 233 -9.34 -8.00 -16.13
CA GLY A 233 -9.62 -7.89 -17.56
C GLY A 233 -9.05 -6.63 -18.20
N PRO A 234 -9.04 -6.59 -19.54
CA PRO A 234 -8.46 -5.47 -20.27
C PRO A 234 -9.34 -4.23 -20.23
N VAL A 235 -8.67 -3.08 -20.30
CA VAL A 235 -9.25 -1.77 -20.60
C VAL A 235 -8.55 -1.13 -21.77
N VAL A 236 -9.26 -0.26 -22.47
CA VAL A 236 -8.76 0.51 -23.59
C VAL A 236 -8.99 2.01 -23.36
N ARG A 237 -8.41 2.85 -24.20
CA ARG A 237 -8.66 4.29 -24.13
C ARG A 237 -10.15 4.61 -24.29
N GLY A 238 -10.64 5.47 -23.41
CA GLY A 238 -12.05 5.85 -23.30
C GLY A 238 -12.80 5.12 -22.19
N ASP A 239 -12.31 3.96 -21.73
CA ASP A 239 -12.96 3.20 -20.64
C ASP A 239 -12.86 3.96 -19.30
N ILE A 240 -13.94 3.86 -18.51
CA ILE A 240 -14.03 4.40 -17.15
C ILE A 240 -14.10 3.22 -16.18
N MET A 241 -13.16 3.18 -15.25
CA MET A 241 -13.11 2.24 -14.14
C MET A 241 -13.65 2.89 -12.87
N GLU A 242 -14.64 2.28 -12.23
CA GLU A 242 -15.19 2.71 -10.93
C GLU A 242 -14.91 1.63 -9.90
N GLY A 243 -14.11 1.96 -8.88
CA GLY A 243 -13.74 1.06 -7.79
C GLY A 243 -14.49 1.38 -6.50
N HIS A 244 -14.95 0.34 -5.80
CA HIS A 244 -15.70 0.43 -4.55
C HIS A 244 -15.22 -0.59 -3.52
N ILE A 245 -15.18 -0.16 -2.28
CA ILE A 245 -15.06 -1.04 -1.10
C ILE A 245 -16.00 -0.48 -0.04
N ASP A 246 -16.79 -1.35 0.59
CA ASP A 246 -17.71 -0.96 1.68
C ASP A 246 -16.95 -0.19 2.77
N GLY A 247 -17.50 0.95 3.17
CA GLY A 247 -16.92 1.83 4.18
C GLY A 247 -15.87 2.81 3.65
N LEU A 248 -15.52 2.77 2.36
CA LEU A 248 -14.59 3.70 1.71
C LEU A 248 -15.26 4.48 0.58
N PRO A 249 -14.85 5.73 0.31
CA PRO A 249 -15.26 6.45 -0.88
C PRO A 249 -14.82 5.73 -2.15
N ASN A 250 -15.68 5.77 -3.18
CA ASN A 250 -15.35 5.22 -4.50
C ASN A 250 -14.24 6.03 -5.18
N ILE A 251 -13.54 5.37 -6.08
CA ILE A 251 -12.63 6.04 -7.03
C ILE A 251 -13.17 5.90 -8.47
N SER A 252 -12.86 6.87 -9.31
CA SER A 252 -13.20 6.84 -10.74
C SER A 252 -12.01 7.26 -11.59
N VAL A 253 -11.64 6.40 -12.55
CA VAL A 253 -10.42 6.54 -13.36
C VAL A 253 -10.77 6.31 -14.83
N LYS A 254 -10.48 7.28 -15.72
CA LYS A 254 -10.71 7.20 -17.15
C LYS A 254 -9.41 6.97 -17.89
N VAL A 255 -9.33 5.93 -18.69
CA VAL A 255 -8.17 5.62 -19.52
C VAL A 255 -8.10 6.59 -20.72
N VAL A 256 -6.98 7.29 -20.92
CA VAL A 256 -6.76 8.28 -21.99
C VAL A 256 -5.57 7.95 -22.88
#